data_99dae4cacf70e6765669f5a71a05a579
#
_entry.id   99dae4cacf70e6765669f5a71a05a579
#
_cell.length_a   1.000
_cell.length_b   1.000
_cell.length_c   1.000
_cell.angle_alpha   90.00
_cell.angle_beta   90.00
_cell.angle_gamma   90.00
#
_symmetry.space_group_name_H-M   'P 1'
#
loop_
_entity.id
_entity.type
_entity.pdbx_description
1 polymer ?
#
loop_
_entity_poly.entity_id
_entity_poly.type
_entity_poly.pdbx_seq_one_letter_code
_entity_poly.pdbx_strand_id
1 'polypeptide(L)'
;LAELLEAHGVTHIALAGYLRLVPLSVVRRFHGRMLNVHPALLPAFGGPGMYGARVHAAVLAAGARVSGPTVHFVSERYDEGAIVAQLPVPVRGDDTPESLAARVLAAEHRLFPWCVHLLTSGAIALGPDGRVQGAPDFDFELELP
;
A
#
# COMPACT_ATOMS: atom_id res chain seq x y z
N LEU A 1 -10.58 -20.41 3.69
CA LEU A 1 -9.70 -19.68 2.75
C LEU A 1 -8.21 -19.84 3.14
N ALA A 2 -7.82 -19.63 4.42
CA ALA A 2 -6.43 -19.79 4.83
C ALA A 2 -5.88 -21.20 4.52
N GLU A 3 -6.61 -22.24 4.88
CA GLU A 3 -6.24 -23.64 4.60
C GLU A 3 -6.13 -23.91 3.09
N LEU A 4 -7.01 -23.31 2.28
CA LEU A 4 -6.97 -23.46 0.83
C LEU A 4 -5.70 -22.84 0.24
N LEU A 5 -5.33 -21.64 0.72
CA LEU A 5 -4.11 -20.96 0.30
C LEU A 5 -2.87 -21.80 0.62
N GLU A 6 -2.82 -22.35 1.83
CA GLU A 6 -1.71 -23.23 2.23
C GLU A 6 -1.65 -24.53 1.44
N ALA A 7 -2.80 -25.17 1.19
CA ALA A 7 -2.87 -26.38 0.40
C ALA A 7 -2.36 -26.17 -1.05
N HIS A 8 -2.41 -24.93 -1.56
CA HIS A 8 -1.84 -24.53 -2.85
C HIS A 8 -0.41 -24.00 -2.75
N GLY A 9 0.26 -24.11 -1.60
CA GLY A 9 1.64 -23.70 -1.42
C GLY A 9 1.85 -22.18 -1.41
N VAL A 10 0.79 -21.39 -1.16
CA VAL A 10 0.92 -19.94 -1.07
C VAL A 10 1.76 -19.57 0.15
N THR A 11 2.83 -18.82 -0.08
CA THR A 11 3.75 -18.36 0.97
C THR A 11 3.56 -16.90 1.32
N HIS A 12 3.22 -16.06 0.34
CA HIS A 12 3.01 -14.61 0.48
C HIS A 12 1.74 -14.18 -0.22
N ILE A 13 1.16 -13.07 0.20
CA ILE A 13 -0.05 -12.50 -0.39
C ILE A 13 0.19 -11.03 -0.72
N ALA A 14 -0.11 -10.65 -1.95
CA ALA A 14 -0.09 -9.28 -2.42
C ALA A 14 -1.52 -8.82 -2.75
N LEU A 15 -1.99 -7.76 -2.07
CA LEU A 15 -3.31 -7.18 -2.28
C LEU A 15 -3.19 -5.91 -3.13
N ALA A 16 -3.75 -5.96 -4.33
CA ALA A 16 -3.85 -4.83 -5.23
C ALA A 16 -5.32 -4.62 -5.61
N GLY A 17 -5.91 -3.49 -5.21
CA GLY A 17 -7.32 -3.22 -5.46
C GLY A 17 -8.29 -4.15 -4.71
N TYR A 18 -7.86 -4.74 -3.61
CA TYR A 18 -8.71 -5.57 -2.75
C TYR A 18 -9.52 -4.68 -1.81
N LEU A 19 -10.84 -4.64 -2.02
CA LEU A 19 -11.73 -3.67 -1.38
C LEU A 19 -12.43 -4.18 -0.11
N ARG A 20 -12.15 -5.42 0.31
CA ARG A 20 -12.78 -6.03 1.48
C ARG A 20 -11.77 -6.20 2.60
N LEU A 21 -12.27 -6.28 3.83
CA LEU A 21 -11.41 -6.70 4.94
C LEU A 21 -10.99 -8.16 4.73
N VAL A 22 -9.71 -8.42 4.85
CA VAL A 22 -9.18 -9.80 4.78
C VAL A 22 -9.65 -10.55 6.02
N PRO A 23 -10.17 -11.79 5.90
CA PRO A 23 -10.59 -12.56 7.06
C PRO A 23 -9.47 -12.70 8.09
N LEU A 24 -9.78 -12.52 9.37
CA LEU A 24 -8.80 -12.56 10.46
C LEU A 24 -7.98 -13.86 10.47
N SER A 25 -8.59 -14.99 10.10
CA SER A 25 -7.90 -16.28 9.98
C SER A 25 -6.77 -16.24 8.94
N VAL A 26 -6.97 -15.50 7.85
CA VAL A 26 -5.94 -15.32 6.82
C VAL A 26 -4.85 -14.34 7.32
N VAL A 27 -5.26 -13.21 7.90
CA VAL A 27 -4.32 -12.21 8.43
C VAL A 27 -3.37 -12.83 9.46
N ARG A 28 -3.92 -13.61 10.40
CA ARG A 28 -3.11 -14.27 11.43
C ARG A 28 -2.19 -15.33 10.86
N ARG A 29 -2.68 -16.14 9.93
CA ARG A 29 -1.91 -17.23 9.31
C ARG A 29 -0.77 -16.73 8.43
N PHE A 30 -0.99 -15.62 7.74
CA PHE A 30 0.01 -14.98 6.86
C PHE A 30 0.58 -13.70 7.47
N HIS A 31 0.61 -13.60 8.81
CA HIS A 31 1.20 -12.45 9.49
C HIS A 31 2.64 -12.21 9.05
N GLY A 32 2.96 -10.96 8.72
CA GLY A 32 4.29 -10.58 8.19
C GLY A 32 4.58 -11.08 6.76
N ARG A 33 3.60 -11.67 6.07
CA ARG A 33 3.72 -12.20 4.70
C ARG A 33 2.67 -11.65 3.73
N MET A 34 2.04 -10.54 4.10
CA MET A 34 1.00 -9.91 3.30
C MET A 34 1.29 -8.43 3.14
N LEU A 35 1.27 -7.95 1.90
CA LEU A 35 1.35 -6.52 1.57
C LEU A 35 0.06 -6.06 0.91
N ASN A 36 -0.28 -4.80 1.17
CA ASN A 36 -1.33 -4.07 0.47
C ASN A 36 -0.77 -2.77 -0.08
N VAL A 37 -1.31 -2.30 -1.18
CA VAL A 37 -1.07 -0.95 -1.70
C VAL A 37 -2.33 -0.11 -1.52
N HIS A 38 -2.18 1.05 -0.87
CA HIS A 38 -3.23 2.04 -0.67
C HIS A 38 -2.92 3.30 -1.47
N PRO A 39 -3.89 3.90 -2.20
CA PRO A 39 -3.63 4.97 -3.15
C PRO A 39 -3.53 6.37 -2.54
N ALA A 40 -3.10 6.47 -1.30
CA ALA A 40 -2.79 7.74 -0.62
C ALA A 40 -1.60 7.59 0.32
N LEU A 41 -1.06 8.72 0.78
CA LEU A 41 0.03 8.74 1.76
C LEU A 41 -0.54 8.52 3.16
N LEU A 42 -0.55 7.26 3.61
CA LEU A 42 -0.96 6.92 4.97
C LEU A 42 -0.06 7.62 6.02
N PRO A 43 -0.61 7.97 7.17
CA PRO A 43 -1.93 7.62 7.73
C PRO A 43 -3.11 8.49 7.24
N ALA A 44 -2.87 9.49 6.40
CA ALA A 44 -3.94 10.29 5.83
C ALA A 44 -4.76 9.51 4.79
N PHE A 45 -6.05 9.79 4.71
CA PHE A 45 -6.97 9.22 3.71
C PHE A 45 -7.01 7.69 3.68
N GLY A 46 -6.80 7.04 4.82
CA GLY A 46 -6.92 5.60 5.01
C GLY A 46 -8.15 5.22 5.82
N GLY A 47 -8.36 3.90 6.00
CA GLY A 47 -9.41 3.35 6.84
C GLY A 47 -10.70 3.01 6.11
N PRO A 48 -11.77 2.67 6.85
CA PRO A 48 -13.03 2.21 6.27
C PRO A 48 -13.63 3.23 5.29
N GLY A 49 -14.03 2.75 4.10
CA GLY A 49 -14.64 3.59 3.06
C GLY A 49 -13.67 4.36 2.17
N MET A 50 -12.37 4.39 2.50
CA MET A 50 -11.33 5.04 1.70
C MET A 50 -10.75 4.07 0.68
N TYR A 51 -11.39 3.98 -0.49
CA TYR A 51 -10.97 3.14 -1.61
C TYR A 51 -11.38 3.74 -2.97
N GLY A 52 -10.65 3.37 -4.01
CA GLY A 52 -10.92 3.78 -5.39
C GLY A 52 -10.96 5.29 -5.57
N ALA A 53 -11.92 5.77 -6.37
CA ALA A 53 -12.09 7.20 -6.67
C ALA A 53 -12.35 8.07 -5.42
N ARG A 54 -12.91 7.49 -4.35
CA ARG A 54 -13.20 8.23 -3.11
C ARG A 54 -11.94 8.79 -2.45
N VAL A 55 -10.84 8.06 -2.51
CA VAL A 55 -9.56 8.50 -1.93
C VAL A 55 -9.08 9.76 -2.64
N HIS A 56 -9.04 9.76 -3.97
CA HIS A 56 -8.57 10.89 -4.76
C HIS A 56 -9.48 12.11 -4.62
N ALA A 57 -10.79 11.90 -4.56
CA ALA A 57 -11.76 12.97 -4.28
C ALA A 57 -11.52 13.59 -2.88
N ALA A 58 -11.26 12.77 -1.88
CA ALA A 58 -10.96 13.24 -0.52
C ALA A 58 -9.63 14.03 -0.46
N VAL A 59 -8.59 13.57 -1.16
CA VAL A 59 -7.30 14.27 -1.27
C VAL A 59 -7.49 15.66 -1.88
N LEU A 60 -8.26 15.77 -2.98
CA LEU A 60 -8.54 17.04 -3.63
C LEU A 60 -9.38 17.95 -2.76
N ALA A 61 -10.44 17.44 -2.12
CA ALA A 61 -11.31 18.20 -1.22
C ALA A 61 -10.55 18.73 0.00
N ALA A 62 -9.55 18.03 0.49
CA ALA A 62 -8.68 18.48 1.58
C ALA A 62 -7.67 19.55 1.15
N GLY A 63 -7.53 19.84 -0.14
CA GLY A 63 -6.54 20.76 -0.66
C GLY A 63 -5.10 20.28 -0.51
N ALA A 64 -4.88 18.98 -0.39
CA ALA A 64 -3.54 18.41 -0.30
C ALA A 64 -2.74 18.72 -1.57
N ARG A 65 -1.46 19.01 -1.42
CA ARG A 65 -0.55 19.34 -2.55
C ARG A 65 0.32 18.16 -2.97
N VAL A 66 0.32 17.10 -2.17
CA VAL A 66 1.05 15.85 -2.40
C VAL A 66 0.13 14.69 -2.10
N SER A 67 0.15 13.66 -2.94
CA SER A 67 -0.48 12.36 -2.74
C SER A 67 0.50 11.25 -3.12
N GLY A 68 0.05 10.04 -3.30
CA GLY A 68 0.88 8.93 -3.75
C GLY A 68 0.52 7.62 -3.07
N PRO A 69 0.99 6.48 -3.57
CA PRO A 69 0.73 5.19 -2.98
C PRO A 69 1.54 4.96 -1.70
N THR A 70 0.95 4.20 -0.80
CA THR A 70 1.61 3.59 0.36
C THR A 70 1.53 2.08 0.24
N VAL A 71 2.67 1.39 0.34
CA VAL A 71 2.73 -0.05 0.53
C VAL A 71 2.96 -0.33 2.02
N HIS A 72 2.13 -1.18 2.59
CA HIS A 72 2.18 -1.53 4.01
C HIS A 72 1.89 -3.01 4.25
N PHE A 73 2.34 -3.53 5.38
CA PHE A 73 1.92 -4.84 5.84
C PHE A 73 0.43 -4.84 6.17
N VAL A 74 -0.25 -5.94 5.86
CA VAL A 74 -1.66 -6.10 6.23
C VAL A 74 -1.77 -6.44 7.70
N SER A 75 -2.66 -5.74 8.41
CA SER A 75 -2.99 -5.96 9.81
C SER A 75 -4.47 -6.32 9.98
N GLU A 76 -4.91 -6.52 11.22
CA GLU A 76 -6.32 -6.78 11.53
C GLU A 76 -7.23 -5.55 11.31
N ARG A 77 -6.64 -4.37 11.07
CA ARG A 77 -7.36 -3.11 10.83
C ARG A 77 -7.03 -2.56 9.45
N TYR A 78 -8.00 -1.85 8.85
CA TYR A 78 -7.80 -1.20 7.56
C TYR A 78 -6.66 -0.19 7.61
N ASP A 79 -5.70 -0.34 6.70
CA ASP A 79 -4.63 0.62 6.42
C ASP A 79 -3.76 1.05 7.61
N GLU A 80 -3.74 0.24 8.70
CA GLU A 80 -2.99 0.54 9.92
C GLU A 80 -1.73 -0.33 10.11
N GLY A 81 -1.38 -1.16 9.14
CA GLY A 81 -0.16 -1.98 9.19
C GLY A 81 1.11 -1.17 8.96
N ALA A 82 2.26 -1.75 9.36
CA ALA A 82 3.55 -1.11 9.23
C ALA A 82 3.84 -0.70 7.78
N ILE A 83 4.20 0.56 7.56
CA ILE A 83 4.50 1.12 6.24
C ILE A 83 5.86 0.59 5.78
N VAL A 84 5.88 0.00 4.57
CA VAL A 84 7.10 -0.43 3.90
C VAL A 84 7.70 0.71 3.10
N ALA A 85 6.85 1.38 2.30
CA ALA A 85 7.30 2.42 1.39
C ALA A 85 6.16 3.32 0.94
N GLN A 86 6.51 4.56 0.60
CA GLN A 86 5.61 5.56 0.05
C GLN A 86 6.28 6.26 -1.12
N LEU A 87 5.54 6.51 -2.19
CA LEU A 87 6.05 7.24 -3.36
C LEU A 87 5.19 8.49 -3.59
N PRO A 88 5.69 9.68 -3.20
CA PRO A 88 4.91 10.91 -3.35
C PRO A 88 4.76 11.31 -4.83
N VAL A 89 3.59 11.84 -5.17
CA VAL A 89 3.28 12.46 -6.46
C VAL A 89 2.65 13.83 -6.23
N PRO A 90 2.88 14.81 -7.12
CA PRO A 90 2.28 16.13 -6.99
C PRO A 90 0.77 16.08 -7.24
N VAL A 91 0.02 16.90 -6.49
CA VAL A 91 -1.36 17.25 -6.78
C VAL A 91 -1.38 18.59 -7.50
N ARG A 92 -1.93 18.63 -8.70
CA ARG A 92 -1.99 19.82 -9.57
C ARG A 92 -3.27 20.61 -9.32
N GLY A 93 -3.24 21.90 -9.65
CA GLY A 93 -4.39 22.79 -9.43
C GLY A 93 -5.62 22.48 -10.30
N ASP A 94 -5.41 21.81 -11.41
CA ASP A 94 -6.42 21.39 -12.39
C ASP A 94 -6.78 19.90 -12.30
N ASP A 95 -6.28 19.18 -11.28
CA ASP A 95 -6.58 17.77 -11.15
C ASP A 95 -8.05 17.49 -10.90
N THR A 96 -8.53 16.46 -11.56
CA THR A 96 -9.76 15.74 -11.24
C THR A 96 -9.42 14.48 -10.45
N PRO A 97 -10.38 13.82 -9.78
CA PRO A 97 -10.13 12.51 -9.16
C PRO A 97 -9.53 11.50 -10.14
N GLU A 98 -9.94 11.52 -11.40
CA GLU A 98 -9.48 10.62 -12.44
C GLU A 98 -8.02 10.89 -12.84
N SER A 99 -7.64 12.17 -13.02
CA SER A 99 -6.27 12.54 -13.40
C SER A 99 -5.27 12.25 -12.28
N LEU A 100 -5.67 12.51 -11.04
CA LEU A 100 -4.86 12.17 -9.86
C LEU A 100 -4.76 10.65 -9.70
N ALA A 101 -5.86 9.91 -9.87
CA ALA A 101 -5.87 8.45 -9.82
C ALA A 101 -4.89 7.84 -10.83
N ALA A 102 -4.88 8.33 -12.07
CA ALA A 102 -3.96 7.85 -13.10
C ALA A 102 -2.50 8.08 -12.73
N ARG A 103 -2.18 9.23 -12.14
CA ARG A 103 -0.81 9.56 -11.68
C ARG A 103 -0.38 8.69 -10.51
N VAL A 104 -1.26 8.47 -9.54
CA VAL A 104 -1.00 7.60 -8.39
C VAL A 104 -0.84 6.16 -8.84
N LEU A 105 -1.69 5.67 -9.76
CA LEU A 105 -1.61 4.31 -10.30
C LEU A 105 -0.26 4.05 -11.02
N ALA A 106 0.24 5.03 -11.77
CA ALA A 106 1.56 4.93 -12.39
C ALA A 106 2.68 4.76 -11.34
N ALA A 107 2.57 5.45 -10.20
CA ALA A 107 3.49 5.30 -9.08
C ALA A 107 3.32 3.93 -8.37
N GLU A 108 2.08 3.46 -8.19
CA GLU A 108 1.80 2.12 -7.64
C GLU A 108 2.48 1.01 -8.47
N HIS A 109 2.38 1.08 -9.79
CA HIS A 109 2.96 0.09 -10.70
C HIS A 109 4.49 0.02 -10.62
N ARG A 110 5.14 1.06 -10.14
CA ARG A 110 6.59 1.08 -9.86
C ARG A 110 6.89 0.56 -8.45
N LEU A 111 6.15 1.06 -7.47
CA LEU A 111 6.43 0.83 -6.04
C LEU A 111 6.04 -0.59 -5.60
N PHE A 112 4.84 -1.04 -5.94
CA PHE A 112 4.29 -2.27 -5.37
C PHE A 112 5.04 -3.53 -5.79
N PRO A 113 5.35 -3.77 -7.09
CA PRO A 113 6.14 -4.93 -7.49
C PRO A 113 7.51 -4.99 -6.83
N TRP A 114 8.15 -3.83 -6.64
CA TRP A 114 9.42 -3.72 -5.95
C TRP A 114 9.30 -4.11 -4.47
N CYS A 115 8.29 -3.63 -3.75
CA CYS A 115 8.05 -4.02 -2.36
C CYS A 115 7.74 -5.51 -2.22
N VAL A 116 6.97 -6.09 -3.15
CA VAL A 116 6.69 -7.53 -3.18
C VAL A 116 7.98 -8.33 -3.38
N HIS A 117 8.84 -7.88 -4.29
CA HIS A 117 10.17 -8.51 -4.48
C HIS A 117 11.01 -8.47 -3.20
N LEU A 118 11.07 -7.33 -2.51
CA LEU A 118 11.80 -7.20 -1.25
C LEU A 118 11.29 -8.16 -0.18
N LEU A 119 9.97 -8.30 -0.06
CA LEU A 119 9.36 -9.22 0.91
C LEU A 119 9.67 -10.67 0.56
N THR A 120 9.47 -11.07 -0.69
CA THR A 120 9.64 -12.45 -1.13
C THR A 120 11.09 -12.91 -1.18
N SER A 121 12.03 -11.99 -1.37
CA SER A 121 13.48 -12.27 -1.30
C SER A 121 14.04 -12.28 0.12
N GLY A 122 13.23 -11.87 1.12
CA GLY A 122 13.67 -11.73 2.50
C GLY A 122 14.50 -10.47 2.78
N ALA A 123 14.56 -9.51 1.83
CA ALA A 123 15.26 -8.25 2.02
C ALA A 123 14.55 -7.34 3.06
N ILE A 124 13.25 -7.49 3.22
CA ILE A 124 12.47 -6.86 4.29
C ILE A 124 11.69 -7.90 5.09
N ALA A 125 11.42 -7.58 6.34
CA ALA A 125 10.57 -8.37 7.23
C ALA A 125 9.81 -7.48 8.21
N LEU A 126 8.69 -7.97 8.74
CA LEU A 126 8.01 -7.35 9.86
C LEU A 126 8.66 -7.85 11.15
N GLY A 127 9.28 -6.93 11.90
CA GLY A 127 9.93 -7.24 13.16
C GLY A 127 8.94 -7.51 14.30
N PRO A 128 9.40 -8.11 15.40
CA PRO A 128 8.58 -8.41 16.57
C PRO A 128 8.06 -7.16 17.29
N ASP A 129 8.71 -6.02 17.06
CA ASP A 129 8.31 -4.68 17.53
C ASP A 129 7.24 -4.02 16.64
N GLY A 130 6.78 -4.70 15.58
CA GLY A 130 5.82 -4.20 14.61
C GLY A 130 6.41 -3.20 13.60
N ARG A 131 7.73 -3.08 13.52
CA ARG A 131 8.42 -2.21 12.56
C ARG A 131 8.97 -3.01 11.40
N VAL A 132 9.07 -2.35 10.24
CA VAL A 132 9.75 -2.94 9.08
C VAL A 132 11.25 -2.96 9.33
N GLN A 133 11.86 -4.12 9.12
CA GLN A 133 13.30 -4.33 9.20
C GLN A 133 13.86 -4.54 7.79
N GLY A 134 15.08 -4.07 7.54
CA GLY A 134 15.79 -4.26 6.30
C GLY A 134 15.31 -3.40 5.13
N ALA A 135 14.41 -2.44 5.36
CA ALA A 135 13.97 -1.53 4.30
C ALA A 135 15.16 -0.74 3.74
N PRO A 136 15.51 -0.93 2.47
CA PRO A 136 16.55 -0.13 1.84
C PRO A 136 16.08 1.31 1.69
N ASP A 137 17.04 2.24 1.71
CA ASP A 137 16.75 3.63 1.39
C ASP A 137 16.19 3.74 -0.03
N PHE A 138 15.09 4.47 -0.16
CA PHE A 138 14.51 4.78 -1.45
C PHE A 138 15.19 5.99 -2.06
N ASP A 139 15.93 5.74 -3.10
CA ASP A 139 16.45 6.80 -3.95
C ASP A 139 15.54 6.93 -5.18
N PHE A 140 14.31 7.39 -4.95
CA PHE A 140 13.45 7.79 -6.05
C PHE A 140 13.83 9.22 -6.44
N GLU A 141 14.45 9.39 -7.60
CA GLU A 141 14.51 10.70 -8.24
C GLU A 141 13.07 11.19 -8.45
N LEU A 142 12.66 12.17 -7.66
CA LEU A 142 11.47 12.95 -7.94
C LEU A 142 11.75 13.69 -9.25
N GLU A 143 11.17 13.23 -10.33
CA GLU A 143 11.05 14.05 -11.53
C GLU A 143 10.13 15.22 -11.18
N LEU A 144 10.75 16.29 -10.69
CA LEU A 144 10.07 17.57 -10.55
C LEU A 144 9.81 18.10 -11.96
N PRO A 145 8.61 18.64 -12.24
CA PRO A 145 8.30 19.23 -13.54
C PRO A 145 9.16 20.46 -13.82
#